data_cba5c933237048c42acbe3e803c734c8
#
_entry.id   cba5c933237048c42acbe3e803c734c8
#
_cell.length_a   1.000
_cell.length_b   1.000
_cell.length_c   1.000
_cell.angle_alpha   90.00
_cell.angle_beta   90.00
_cell.angle_gamma   90.00
#
_symmetry.space_group_name_H-M   'P 1'
#
loop_
_entity.id
_entity.type
_entity.pdbx_description
1 polymer ?
#
loop_
_entity_poly.entity_id
_entity_poly.type
_entity_poly.pdbx_seq_one_letter_code
_entity_poly.pdbx_strand_id
1 'polypeptide(L)'
;MSKIVFFCIPAHGHTNPTLGVVKELVSRGHQVWYYSYNIMREKIESAGATFISCDDYDTERNLSAKDSTRVGKDLAFSTKILVDTTLALDDKVCKEMAELKPDCIVADSMALWGKAVALKLGIPFVSSTTTFAFNQHSARIMKQGLKDLFKMMISMPKTSKQVKRLQSKEYPVKNILDIIASDDNTHTIVYTSPEFQPCSETFSEKYAFVGPSIRSANEEIEKKRDKLIYISMGTVNNDMMPFYKACISALRDTDYQVIMSVGNLVSIEDFGELPENISVYSHVDQIAVLKKAEVFVSHCGMNSVSESLYFEVPLVMLPQTSEQKGVAERVSQLGAGIKVDKLDGVSVMTAINKILSVDT
;
A
#
# COMPACT_ATOMS: atom_id res chain seq x y z
N MET A 1 10.22 27.51 -9.11
CA MET A 1 11.06 26.36 -8.67
C MET A 1 10.91 26.27 -7.17
N SER A 2 10.41 25.16 -6.65
CA SER A 2 10.17 24.97 -5.21
C SER A 2 10.99 23.78 -4.70
N LYS A 3 11.30 23.80 -3.41
CA LYS A 3 11.95 22.72 -2.67
C LYS A 3 10.87 21.90 -1.96
N ILE A 4 10.73 20.66 -2.32
CA ILE A 4 9.69 19.77 -1.79
C ILE A 4 10.35 18.58 -1.11
N VAL A 5 9.92 18.24 0.10
CA VAL A 5 10.45 17.12 0.86
C VAL A 5 9.38 16.05 0.99
N PHE A 6 9.71 14.82 0.62
CA PHE A 6 8.87 13.65 0.82
C PHE A 6 9.36 12.81 2.01
N PHE A 7 8.41 12.32 2.80
CA PHE A 7 8.64 11.30 3.82
C PHE A 7 7.76 10.10 3.57
N CYS A 8 8.34 8.90 3.53
CA CYS A 8 7.61 7.66 3.29
C CYS A 8 8.20 6.49 4.07
N ILE A 9 7.33 5.55 4.46
CA ILE A 9 7.77 4.28 5.06
C ILE A 9 8.39 3.35 3.99
N PRO A 10 9.23 2.36 4.39
CA PRO A 10 9.92 1.47 3.45
C PRO A 10 9.02 0.34 2.92
N ALA A 11 7.83 0.68 2.43
CA ALA A 11 6.88 -0.27 1.89
C ALA A 11 6.58 0.03 0.42
N HIS A 12 6.66 -0.98 -0.44
CA HIS A 12 6.39 -0.84 -1.88
C HIS A 12 5.01 -0.26 -2.15
N GLY A 13 3.98 -0.66 -1.37
CA GLY A 13 2.62 -0.15 -1.48
C GLY A 13 2.48 1.33 -1.17
N HIS A 14 3.39 1.90 -0.39
CA HIS A 14 3.41 3.31 -0.03
C HIS A 14 4.33 4.14 -0.92
N THR A 15 5.51 3.64 -1.27
CA THR A 15 6.48 4.35 -2.09
C THR A 15 6.05 4.41 -3.57
N ASN A 16 5.64 3.29 -4.17
CA ASN A 16 5.35 3.23 -5.60
C ASN A 16 4.33 4.28 -6.09
N PRO A 17 3.19 4.51 -5.40
CA PRO A 17 2.23 5.52 -5.85
C PRO A 17 2.79 6.95 -5.89
N THR A 18 3.71 7.29 -4.98
CA THR A 18 4.30 8.63 -4.90
C THR A 18 5.26 8.94 -6.03
N LEU A 19 5.88 7.91 -6.65
CA LEU A 19 6.92 8.10 -7.65
C LEU A 19 6.42 8.83 -8.92
N GLY A 20 5.15 8.63 -9.28
CA GLY A 20 4.53 9.38 -10.38
C GLY A 20 4.47 10.88 -10.10
N VAL A 21 4.06 11.25 -8.88
CA VAL A 21 4.02 12.65 -8.43
C VAL A 21 5.43 13.25 -8.37
N VAL A 22 6.41 12.48 -7.86
CA VAL A 22 7.82 12.91 -7.80
C VAL A 22 8.35 13.19 -9.22
N LYS A 23 8.15 12.29 -10.17
CA LYS A 23 8.56 12.48 -11.57
C LYS A 23 7.97 13.73 -12.17
N GLU A 24 6.68 13.97 -11.96
CA GLU A 24 5.99 15.15 -12.47
C GLU A 24 6.54 16.44 -11.85
N LEU A 25 6.76 16.47 -10.53
CA LEU A 25 7.36 17.63 -9.86
C LEU A 25 8.76 17.93 -10.39
N VAL A 26 9.61 16.92 -10.54
CA VAL A 26 10.97 17.06 -11.08
C VAL A 26 10.93 17.54 -12.54
N SER A 27 10.05 17.00 -13.37
CA SER A 27 9.89 17.41 -14.78
C SER A 27 9.45 18.87 -14.93
N ARG A 28 8.72 19.40 -13.94
CA ARG A 28 8.33 20.82 -13.85
C ARG A 28 9.41 21.72 -13.24
N GLY A 29 10.60 21.18 -12.98
CA GLY A 29 11.74 21.94 -12.46
C GLY A 29 11.73 22.17 -10.95
N HIS A 30 10.92 21.46 -10.17
CA HIS A 30 11.00 21.46 -8.72
C HIS A 30 12.16 20.59 -8.24
N GLN A 31 12.74 20.92 -7.09
CA GLN A 31 13.74 20.10 -6.41
C GLN A 31 13.02 19.21 -5.38
N VAL A 32 13.24 17.90 -5.44
CA VAL A 32 12.59 16.95 -4.56
C VAL A 32 13.63 16.18 -3.75
N TRP A 33 13.54 16.24 -2.43
CA TRP A 33 14.27 15.38 -1.49
C TRP A 33 13.32 14.32 -0.95
N TYR A 34 13.77 13.07 -0.89
CA TYR A 34 12.92 11.97 -0.50
C TYR A 34 13.57 11.17 0.64
N TYR A 35 13.02 11.30 1.83
CA TYR A 35 13.44 10.60 3.05
C TYR A 35 12.77 9.23 3.11
N SER A 36 13.57 8.18 3.00
CA SER A 36 13.11 6.80 3.09
C SER A 36 14.30 5.88 3.44
N TYR A 37 14.17 4.59 3.18
CA TYR A 37 15.14 3.57 3.53
C TYR A 37 15.82 3.01 2.27
N ASN A 38 17.06 2.51 2.41
CA ASN A 38 17.92 2.12 1.29
C ASN A 38 17.27 1.11 0.34
N ILE A 39 16.37 0.26 0.84
CA ILE A 39 15.62 -0.70 0.01
C ILE A 39 14.78 0.00 -1.08
N MET A 40 14.44 1.28 -0.92
CA MET A 40 13.66 2.07 -1.88
C MET A 40 14.52 3.03 -2.72
N ARG A 41 15.82 3.16 -2.43
CA ARG A 41 16.74 4.14 -3.03
C ARG A 41 16.67 4.18 -4.55
N GLU A 42 16.90 3.04 -5.18
CA GLU A 42 16.99 2.96 -6.65
C GLU A 42 15.73 3.50 -7.34
N LYS A 43 14.55 3.11 -6.82
CA LYS A 43 13.26 3.56 -7.35
C LYS A 43 13.05 5.05 -7.19
N ILE A 44 13.44 5.59 -6.04
CA ILE A 44 13.31 7.01 -5.70
C ILE A 44 14.23 7.87 -6.56
N GLU A 45 15.50 7.48 -6.69
CA GLU A 45 16.48 8.15 -7.53
C GLU A 45 16.11 8.08 -9.01
N SER A 46 15.57 6.93 -9.47
CA SER A 46 15.05 6.78 -10.84
C SER A 46 13.84 7.68 -11.14
N ALA A 47 13.14 8.16 -10.12
CA ALA A 47 12.09 9.17 -10.25
C ALA A 47 12.64 10.61 -10.30
N GLY A 48 13.95 10.80 -10.13
CA GLY A 48 14.64 12.10 -10.19
C GLY A 48 14.74 12.82 -8.85
N ALA A 49 14.34 12.22 -7.72
CA ALA A 49 14.48 12.80 -6.40
C ALA A 49 15.88 12.58 -5.82
N THR A 50 16.32 13.48 -4.96
CA THR A 50 17.50 13.28 -4.10
C THR A 50 17.09 12.39 -2.93
N PHE A 51 17.63 11.17 -2.88
CA PHE A 51 17.36 10.23 -1.80
C PHE A 51 18.13 10.58 -0.52
N ILE A 52 17.44 10.56 0.63
CA ILE A 52 18.03 10.74 1.96
C ILE A 52 17.70 9.50 2.81
N SER A 53 18.75 8.81 3.26
CA SER A 53 18.60 7.57 4.04
C SER A 53 18.12 7.84 5.47
N CYS A 54 17.15 7.02 5.90
CA CYS A 54 16.67 6.92 7.27
C CYS A 54 17.08 5.61 7.96
N ASP A 55 17.92 4.78 7.35
CA ASP A 55 18.28 3.43 7.87
C ASP A 55 18.86 3.44 9.28
N ASP A 56 19.67 4.45 9.63
CA ASP A 56 20.27 4.56 10.97
C ASP A 56 19.21 4.85 12.06
N TYR A 57 18.01 5.20 11.68
CA TYR A 57 16.88 5.57 12.54
C TYR A 57 15.71 4.59 12.47
N ASP A 58 15.93 3.42 11.84
CA ASP A 58 14.91 2.37 11.69
C ASP A 58 14.68 1.66 13.02
N THR A 59 13.60 2.04 13.70
CA THR A 59 13.19 1.45 14.98
C THR A 59 12.55 0.07 14.82
N GLU A 60 12.16 -0.31 13.60
CA GLU A 60 11.57 -1.63 13.30
C GLU A 60 12.64 -2.69 13.05
N ARG A 61 13.84 -2.31 12.65
CA ARG A 61 14.95 -3.21 12.29
C ARG A 61 15.32 -4.19 13.39
N ASN A 62 15.11 -3.80 14.65
CA ASN A 62 15.44 -4.61 15.83
C ASN A 62 14.21 -5.28 16.45
N LEU A 63 13.05 -5.28 15.80
CA LEU A 63 11.86 -5.95 16.31
C LEU A 63 12.05 -7.48 16.27
N SER A 64 11.58 -8.14 17.30
CA SER A 64 11.46 -9.61 17.28
C SER A 64 10.43 -10.02 16.21
N ALA A 65 10.54 -11.26 15.70
CA ALA A 65 9.54 -11.81 14.77
C ALA A 65 8.11 -11.73 15.34
N LYS A 66 7.95 -11.91 16.66
CA LYS A 66 6.67 -11.76 17.36
C LYS A 66 6.16 -10.33 17.34
N ASP A 67 7.04 -9.34 17.53
CA ASP A 67 6.64 -7.93 17.56
C ASP A 67 6.35 -7.41 16.14
N SER A 68 7.08 -7.86 15.13
CA SER A 68 6.79 -7.53 13.73
C SER A 68 5.36 -7.91 13.32
N THR A 69 4.85 -9.04 13.82
CA THR A 69 3.45 -9.47 13.55
C THR A 69 2.39 -8.60 14.25
N ARG A 70 2.78 -7.74 15.21
CA ARG A 70 1.88 -6.80 15.92
C ARG A 70 1.74 -5.47 15.19
N VAL A 71 2.72 -5.11 14.37
CA VAL A 71 2.65 -3.88 13.56
C VAL A 71 1.41 -3.92 12.66
N GLY A 72 0.61 -2.87 12.67
CA GLY A 72 -0.67 -2.80 11.96
C GLY A 72 -1.85 -3.55 12.60
N LYS A 73 -1.61 -4.41 13.62
CA LYS A 73 -2.67 -5.15 14.33
C LYS A 73 -2.92 -4.66 15.76
N ASP A 74 -1.89 -4.15 16.43
CA ASP A 74 -1.94 -3.59 17.79
C ASP A 74 -1.73 -2.08 17.70
N LEU A 75 -2.81 -1.30 17.82
CA LEU A 75 -2.78 0.15 17.67
C LEU A 75 -1.80 0.83 18.64
N ALA A 76 -1.76 0.39 19.90
CA ALA A 76 -0.86 0.99 20.90
C ALA A 76 0.61 0.68 20.59
N PHE A 77 0.90 -0.52 20.08
CA PHE A 77 2.23 -0.91 19.68
C PHE A 77 2.66 -0.18 18.40
N SER A 78 1.81 -0.14 17.38
CA SER A 78 2.08 0.61 16.15
C SER A 78 2.31 2.09 16.42
N THR A 79 1.47 2.71 17.28
CA THR A 79 1.68 4.11 17.71
C THR A 79 3.02 4.30 18.40
N LYS A 80 3.44 3.35 19.26
CA LYS A 80 4.74 3.42 19.92
C LYS A 80 5.88 3.43 18.90
N ILE A 81 5.87 2.52 17.92
CA ILE A 81 6.89 2.46 16.87
C ILE A 81 6.95 3.78 16.09
N LEU A 82 5.82 4.28 15.64
CA LEU A 82 5.73 5.54 14.90
C LEU A 82 6.29 6.73 15.70
N VAL A 83 5.99 6.81 16.99
CA VAL A 83 6.54 7.85 17.89
C VAL A 83 8.04 7.63 18.13
N ASP A 84 8.48 6.39 18.32
CA ASP A 84 9.92 6.08 18.51
C ASP A 84 10.71 6.52 17.28
N THR A 85 10.24 6.22 16.06
CA THR A 85 10.85 6.65 14.81
C THR A 85 10.86 8.18 14.68
N THR A 86 9.74 8.84 15.00
CA THR A 86 9.65 10.31 14.99
C THR A 86 10.69 10.93 15.91
N LEU A 87 10.83 10.42 17.14
CA LEU A 87 11.79 10.95 18.12
C LEU A 87 13.25 10.61 17.76
N ALA A 88 13.50 9.47 17.15
CA ALA A 88 14.81 9.10 16.67
C ALA A 88 15.29 10.02 15.53
N LEU A 89 14.38 10.42 14.65
CA LEU A 89 14.64 11.30 13.51
C LEU A 89 14.65 12.79 13.86
N ASP A 90 14.15 13.20 15.06
CA ASP A 90 13.88 14.60 15.41
C ASP A 90 15.07 15.52 15.16
N ASP A 91 16.22 15.23 15.80
CA ASP A 91 17.39 16.10 15.71
C ASP A 91 17.94 16.21 14.28
N LYS A 92 18.02 15.08 13.56
CA LYS A 92 18.46 15.03 12.15
C LYS A 92 17.54 15.83 11.26
N VAL A 93 16.25 15.49 11.28
CA VAL A 93 15.29 16.05 10.33
C VAL A 93 15.04 17.53 10.62
N CYS A 94 14.90 17.93 11.89
CA CYS A 94 14.72 19.34 12.24
C CYS A 94 15.92 20.20 11.80
N LYS A 95 17.15 19.71 11.97
CA LYS A 95 18.35 20.41 11.51
C LYS A 95 18.37 20.53 9.99
N GLU A 96 18.15 19.44 9.28
CA GLU A 96 18.17 19.41 7.82
C GLU A 96 17.05 20.27 7.21
N MET A 97 15.84 20.29 7.80
CA MET A 97 14.76 21.18 7.35
C MET A 97 15.07 22.66 7.58
N ALA A 98 15.73 23.00 8.71
CA ALA A 98 16.15 24.37 8.99
C ALA A 98 17.21 24.89 7.97
N GLU A 99 18.12 24.01 7.52
CA GLU A 99 19.12 24.31 6.50
C GLU A 99 18.51 24.35 5.10
N LEU A 100 17.70 23.36 4.74
CA LEU A 100 17.09 23.22 3.41
C LEU A 100 16.01 24.28 3.16
N LYS A 101 15.22 24.62 4.18
CA LYS A 101 14.06 25.52 4.12
C LYS A 101 13.10 25.11 3.00
N PRO A 102 12.48 23.95 3.09
CA PRO A 102 11.56 23.48 2.05
C PRO A 102 10.29 24.33 2.01
N ASP A 103 9.73 24.50 0.81
CA ASP A 103 8.46 25.20 0.60
C ASP A 103 7.27 24.34 1.01
N CYS A 104 7.44 23.00 0.98
CA CYS A 104 6.37 22.05 1.32
C CYS A 104 6.96 20.71 1.77
N ILE A 105 6.28 20.08 2.73
CA ILE A 105 6.49 18.67 3.10
C ILE A 105 5.30 17.85 2.61
N VAL A 106 5.57 16.76 1.90
CA VAL A 106 4.62 15.72 1.53
C VAL A 106 4.95 14.47 2.34
N ALA A 107 4.03 13.96 3.14
CA ALA A 107 4.31 12.74 3.88
C ALA A 107 3.23 11.67 3.68
N ASP A 108 3.68 10.45 3.51
CA ASP A 108 2.82 9.27 3.57
C ASP A 108 2.06 9.24 4.91
N SER A 109 0.80 8.86 4.85
CA SER A 109 -0.10 8.82 6.02
C SER A 109 0.41 7.95 7.17
N MET A 110 1.35 7.02 6.90
CA MET A 110 2.02 6.20 7.90
C MET A 110 3.38 6.78 8.34
N ALA A 111 3.95 7.72 7.59
CA ALA A 111 5.20 8.39 7.95
C ALA A 111 4.92 9.60 8.87
N LEU A 112 4.46 9.33 10.08
CA LEU A 112 4.00 10.35 11.04
C LEU A 112 5.04 11.44 11.33
N TRP A 113 6.31 11.11 11.26
CA TRP A 113 7.42 12.06 11.45
C TRP A 113 7.38 13.21 10.47
N GLY A 114 6.95 12.98 9.22
CA GLY A 114 6.83 14.04 8.23
C GLY A 114 5.78 15.08 8.62
N LYS A 115 4.56 14.66 9.00
CA LYS A 115 3.51 15.56 9.50
C LYS A 115 3.91 16.24 10.80
N ALA A 116 4.49 15.49 11.73
CA ALA A 116 4.91 16.00 13.02
C ALA A 116 5.97 17.13 12.87
N VAL A 117 6.99 16.90 12.04
CA VAL A 117 8.03 17.90 11.74
C VAL A 117 7.45 19.12 11.03
N ALA A 118 6.57 18.92 10.05
CA ALA A 118 5.89 20.03 9.36
C ALA A 118 5.14 20.94 10.35
N LEU A 119 4.38 20.33 11.28
CA LEU A 119 3.67 21.06 12.33
C LEU A 119 4.63 21.78 13.28
N LYS A 120 5.71 21.12 13.72
CA LYS A 120 6.69 21.69 14.65
C LYS A 120 7.41 22.91 14.06
N LEU A 121 7.75 22.84 12.77
CA LEU A 121 8.52 23.90 12.09
C LEU A 121 7.64 24.91 11.32
N GLY A 122 6.32 24.74 11.31
CA GLY A 122 5.40 25.61 10.58
C GLY A 122 5.55 25.55 9.06
N ILE A 123 5.99 24.40 8.51
CA ILE A 123 6.17 24.20 7.07
C ILE A 123 4.84 23.73 6.45
N PRO A 124 4.42 24.26 5.28
CA PRO A 124 3.25 23.78 4.56
C PRO A 124 3.27 22.27 4.36
N PHE A 125 2.13 21.60 4.58
CA PHE A 125 2.04 20.15 4.61
C PHE A 125 0.98 19.61 3.66
N VAL A 126 1.31 18.52 2.98
CA VAL A 126 0.39 17.70 2.17
C VAL A 126 0.47 16.25 2.63
N SER A 127 -0.67 15.65 2.94
CA SER A 127 -0.78 14.23 3.23
C SER A 127 -0.80 13.41 1.94
N SER A 128 -0.14 12.26 1.94
CA SER A 128 -0.10 11.31 0.84
C SER A 128 -0.73 9.98 1.28
N THR A 129 -1.90 9.65 0.75
CA THR A 129 -2.71 8.50 1.18
C THR A 129 -2.76 7.46 0.08
N THR A 130 -2.17 6.30 0.34
CA THR A 130 -2.02 5.19 -0.63
C THR A 130 -3.09 4.12 -0.51
N THR A 131 -4.04 4.32 0.40
CA THR A 131 -5.26 3.52 0.56
C THR A 131 -6.49 4.42 0.39
N PHE A 132 -7.68 3.96 0.80
CA PHE A 132 -8.84 4.84 0.86
C PHE A 132 -8.63 5.97 1.86
N ALA A 133 -9.12 7.15 1.51
CA ALA A 133 -9.29 8.22 2.47
C ALA A 133 -10.43 7.89 3.46
N PHE A 134 -10.25 8.29 4.72
CA PHE A 134 -11.19 7.99 5.79
C PHE A 134 -11.82 9.25 6.36
N ASN A 135 -13.14 9.24 6.48
CA ASN A 135 -13.93 10.15 7.28
C ASN A 135 -15.04 9.36 8.00
N GLN A 136 -15.91 10.05 8.74
CA GLN A 136 -17.01 9.40 9.45
C GLN A 136 -17.99 8.63 8.55
N HIS A 137 -18.12 9.01 7.27
CA HIS A 137 -19.02 8.36 6.32
C HIS A 137 -18.38 7.10 5.74
N SER A 138 -17.17 7.20 5.21
CA SER A 138 -16.44 6.05 4.65
C SER A 138 -16.13 4.98 5.71
N ALA A 139 -15.81 5.37 6.96
CA ALA A 139 -15.58 4.45 8.06
C ALA A 139 -16.81 3.60 8.42
N ARG A 140 -18.01 4.13 8.29
CA ARG A 140 -19.28 3.39 8.53
C ARG A 140 -19.49 2.28 7.49
N ILE A 141 -19.18 2.56 6.23
CA ILE A 141 -19.32 1.57 5.14
C ILE A 141 -18.30 0.43 5.31
N MET A 142 -17.09 0.74 5.74
CA MET A 142 -16.02 -0.24 5.95
C MET A 142 -16.23 -1.11 7.21
N LYS A 143 -17.37 -1.00 7.90
CA LYS A 143 -17.80 -1.84 9.03
C LYS A 143 -16.67 -2.08 10.03
N GLN A 144 -16.10 -1.01 10.59
CA GLN A 144 -15.25 -1.15 11.78
C GLN A 144 -16.14 -1.71 12.91
N GLY A 145 -15.92 -2.97 13.27
CA GLY A 145 -16.78 -3.66 14.23
C GLY A 145 -16.69 -3.06 15.63
N LEU A 146 -17.75 -3.22 16.44
CA LEU A 146 -17.75 -2.84 17.85
C LEU A 146 -16.51 -3.34 18.62
N LYS A 147 -15.93 -4.47 18.19
CA LYS A 147 -14.68 -5.02 18.74
C LYS A 147 -13.47 -4.14 18.48
N ASP A 148 -13.43 -3.44 17.34
CA ASP A 148 -12.29 -2.58 16.98
C ASP A 148 -12.40 -1.24 17.73
N LEU A 149 -13.62 -0.71 17.91
CA LEU A 149 -13.88 0.44 18.78
C LEU A 149 -13.50 0.13 20.24
N PHE A 150 -13.82 -1.05 20.74
CA PHE A 150 -13.46 -1.45 22.12
C PHE A 150 -11.94 -1.61 22.28
N LYS A 151 -11.24 -2.20 21.29
CA LYS A 151 -9.76 -2.27 21.27
C LYS A 151 -9.14 -0.87 21.24
N MET A 152 -9.72 0.05 20.47
CA MET A 152 -9.27 1.44 20.41
C MET A 152 -9.40 2.13 21.77
N MET A 153 -10.53 1.97 22.47
CA MET A 153 -10.73 2.51 23.82
C MET A 153 -9.71 1.98 24.83
N ILE A 154 -9.44 0.68 24.83
CA ILE A 154 -8.42 0.07 25.71
C ILE A 154 -7.01 0.59 25.40
N SER A 155 -6.74 0.95 24.17
CA SER A 155 -5.44 1.45 23.71
C SER A 155 -5.21 2.93 24.09
N MET A 156 -6.27 3.71 24.37
CA MET A 156 -6.17 5.16 24.63
C MET A 156 -5.18 5.58 25.72
N PRO A 157 -5.08 4.92 26.89
CA PRO A 157 -4.10 5.33 27.90
C PRO A 157 -2.65 5.16 27.42
N LYS A 158 -2.38 4.12 26.64
CA LYS A 158 -1.04 3.84 26.10
C LYS A 158 -0.68 4.82 24.99
N THR A 159 -1.63 5.17 24.12
CA THR A 159 -1.44 6.18 23.08
C THR A 159 -1.25 7.57 23.68
N SER A 160 -1.99 7.94 24.74
CA SER A 160 -1.80 9.20 25.46
C SER A 160 -0.39 9.35 26.03
N LYS A 161 0.22 8.25 26.53
CA LYS A 161 1.61 8.27 26.97
C LYS A 161 2.57 8.61 25.82
N GLN A 162 2.31 8.08 24.62
CA GLN A 162 3.14 8.37 23.43
C GLN A 162 2.98 9.84 22.99
N VAL A 163 1.76 10.38 23.02
CA VAL A 163 1.52 11.80 22.74
C VAL A 163 2.31 12.72 23.70
N LYS A 164 2.34 12.42 25.00
CA LYS A 164 3.13 13.19 25.99
C LYS A 164 4.63 13.16 25.67
N ARG A 165 5.16 12.07 25.12
CA ARG A 165 6.56 11.99 24.67
C ARG A 165 6.83 12.97 23.51
N LEU A 166 5.91 13.08 22.56
CA LEU A 166 6.03 14.07 21.47
C LEU A 166 5.94 15.49 22.02
N GLN A 167 4.97 15.76 22.93
CA GLN A 167 4.84 17.08 23.57
C GLN A 167 6.10 17.50 24.33
N SER A 168 6.80 16.56 24.98
CA SER A 168 8.08 16.86 25.67
C SER A 168 9.23 17.27 24.72
N LYS A 169 9.06 17.06 23.41
CA LYS A 169 9.95 17.50 22.34
C LYS A 169 9.32 18.64 21.50
N GLU A 170 8.38 19.37 22.08
CA GLU A 170 7.73 20.57 21.49
C GLU A 170 6.90 20.29 20.23
N TYR A 171 6.49 19.05 20.01
CA TYR A 171 5.54 18.76 18.95
C TYR A 171 4.13 19.25 19.33
N PRO A 172 3.46 20.06 18.49
CA PRO A 172 2.17 20.67 18.81
C PRO A 172 0.99 19.71 18.59
N VAL A 173 1.03 18.54 19.23
CA VAL A 173 0.04 17.46 19.12
C VAL A 173 -0.78 17.36 20.40
N LYS A 174 -2.11 17.31 20.32
CA LYS A 174 -3.03 17.17 21.47
C LYS A 174 -3.41 15.71 21.70
N ASN A 175 -3.56 14.96 20.64
CA ASN A 175 -3.93 13.54 20.68
C ASN A 175 -3.32 12.82 19.47
N ILE A 176 -3.43 11.48 19.43
CA ILE A 176 -2.84 10.69 18.36
C ILE A 176 -3.52 10.94 17.00
N LEU A 177 -4.80 11.31 16.98
CA LEU A 177 -5.52 11.56 15.73
C LEU A 177 -4.98 12.81 15.01
N ASP A 178 -4.45 13.79 15.74
CA ASP A 178 -3.82 14.97 15.12
C ASP A 178 -2.67 14.58 14.18
N ILE A 179 -2.08 13.41 14.39
CA ILE A 179 -0.95 12.92 13.60
C ILE A 179 -1.40 11.92 12.54
N ILE A 180 -2.23 10.94 12.92
CA ILE A 180 -2.60 9.83 12.02
C ILE A 180 -3.78 10.13 11.09
N ALA A 181 -4.62 11.09 11.44
CA ALA A 181 -5.78 11.46 10.62
C ALA A 181 -5.45 12.64 9.69
N SER A 182 -5.94 12.55 8.46
CA SER A 182 -6.13 13.74 7.63
C SER A 182 -7.47 14.35 8.00
N ASP A 183 -7.50 15.63 8.25
CA ASP A 183 -8.72 16.41 8.50
C ASP A 183 -9.13 17.20 7.25
N ASP A 184 -10.32 17.82 7.27
CA ASP A 184 -10.83 18.61 6.16
C ASP A 184 -10.00 19.88 5.87
N ASN A 185 -9.02 20.21 6.70
CA ASN A 185 -8.11 21.35 6.52
C ASN A 185 -6.75 20.93 5.89
N THR A 186 -6.45 19.63 5.90
CA THR A 186 -5.19 19.10 5.37
C THR A 186 -5.31 18.78 3.88
N HIS A 187 -4.49 19.41 3.04
CA HIS A 187 -4.38 19.00 1.66
C HIS A 187 -3.91 17.54 1.57
N THR A 188 -4.68 16.70 0.87
CA THR A 188 -4.45 15.26 0.83
C THR A 188 -4.48 14.76 -0.61
N ILE A 189 -3.40 14.09 -1.04
CA ILE A 189 -3.36 13.34 -2.30
C ILE A 189 -3.83 11.92 -2.01
N VAL A 190 -4.82 11.44 -2.77
CA VAL A 190 -5.34 10.08 -2.66
C VAL A 190 -5.16 9.38 -4.00
N TYR A 191 -4.39 8.29 -4.03
CA TYR A 191 -4.03 7.56 -5.26
C TYR A 191 -5.13 6.59 -5.72
N THR A 192 -6.35 7.06 -5.73
CA THR A 192 -7.51 6.35 -6.30
C THR A 192 -8.44 7.34 -6.99
N SER A 193 -9.37 6.85 -7.80
CA SER A 193 -10.37 7.71 -8.45
C SER A 193 -11.52 8.02 -7.48
N PRO A 194 -12.26 9.14 -7.70
CA PRO A 194 -13.48 9.42 -6.96
C PRO A 194 -14.50 8.28 -7.02
N GLU A 195 -14.60 7.60 -8.17
CA GLU A 195 -15.55 6.49 -8.40
C GLU A 195 -15.18 5.27 -7.56
N PHE A 196 -13.89 5.01 -7.36
CA PHE A 196 -13.44 3.89 -6.55
C PHE A 196 -13.43 4.22 -5.06
N GLN A 197 -13.19 5.47 -4.66
CA GLN A 197 -13.24 5.93 -3.27
C GLN A 197 -14.67 5.81 -2.70
N PRO A 198 -14.90 5.09 -1.60
CA PRO A 198 -16.20 5.11 -0.92
C PRO A 198 -16.53 6.50 -0.39
N CYS A 199 -17.77 6.97 -0.65
CA CYS A 199 -18.28 8.27 -0.22
C CYS A 199 -17.39 9.46 -0.63
N SER A 200 -16.81 9.43 -1.83
CA SER A 200 -15.91 10.50 -2.29
C SER A 200 -16.56 11.89 -2.24
N GLU A 201 -17.86 11.99 -2.44
CA GLU A 201 -18.67 13.21 -2.38
C GLU A 201 -18.74 13.85 -0.97
N THR A 202 -18.31 13.13 0.06
CA THR A 202 -18.32 13.62 1.46
C THR A 202 -16.97 14.22 1.91
N PHE A 203 -15.97 14.20 1.04
CA PHE A 203 -14.66 14.81 1.31
C PHE A 203 -14.62 16.24 0.80
N SER A 204 -13.86 17.10 1.50
CA SER A 204 -13.70 18.49 1.11
C SER A 204 -12.83 18.64 -0.16
N GLU A 205 -12.80 19.85 -0.72
CA GLU A 205 -11.92 20.22 -1.85
C GLU A 205 -10.41 20.07 -1.57
N LYS A 206 -10.04 19.84 -0.30
CA LYS A 206 -8.65 19.57 0.09
C LYS A 206 -8.18 18.17 -0.32
N TYR A 207 -9.09 17.28 -0.65
CA TYR A 207 -8.77 15.93 -1.09
C TYR A 207 -8.69 15.88 -2.62
N ALA A 208 -7.50 15.61 -3.14
CA ALA A 208 -7.27 15.38 -4.56
C ALA A 208 -7.24 13.88 -4.85
N PHE A 209 -8.32 13.35 -5.41
CA PHE A 209 -8.39 11.98 -5.91
C PHE A 209 -7.76 11.95 -7.31
N VAL A 210 -6.50 11.50 -7.38
CA VAL A 210 -5.67 11.61 -8.59
C VAL A 210 -5.67 10.36 -9.47
N GLY A 211 -6.42 9.33 -9.07
CA GLY A 211 -6.38 8.03 -9.74
C GLY A 211 -5.13 7.22 -9.37
N PRO A 212 -5.01 6.00 -9.90
CA PRO A 212 -3.86 5.16 -9.64
C PRO A 212 -2.59 5.71 -10.30
N SER A 213 -1.46 5.62 -9.59
CA SER A 213 -0.15 5.96 -10.15
C SER A 213 0.43 4.73 -10.86
N ILE A 214 0.09 4.58 -12.14
CA ILE A 214 0.52 3.43 -12.95
C ILE A 214 1.89 3.72 -13.57
N ARG A 215 2.87 2.85 -13.29
CA ARG A 215 4.18 2.89 -13.93
C ARG A 215 4.16 2.23 -15.32
N SER A 216 5.16 2.49 -16.11
CA SER A 216 5.39 1.72 -17.32
C SER A 216 5.84 0.30 -16.98
N ALA A 217 5.52 -0.66 -17.83
CA ALA A 217 6.12 -1.99 -17.78
C ALA A 217 7.61 -1.90 -18.13
N ASN A 218 8.44 -2.66 -17.41
CA ASN A 218 9.87 -2.75 -17.68
C ASN A 218 10.20 -3.94 -18.61
N GLU A 219 9.27 -4.87 -18.75
CA GLU A 219 9.42 -6.13 -19.48
C GLU A 219 8.22 -6.35 -20.40
N GLU A 220 8.36 -7.24 -21.34
CA GLU A 220 7.26 -7.81 -22.10
C GLU A 220 7.05 -9.27 -21.71
N ILE A 221 5.79 -9.66 -21.54
CA ILE A 221 5.42 -11.04 -21.24
C ILE A 221 4.89 -11.69 -22.52
N GLU A 222 5.38 -12.88 -22.84
CA GLU A 222 4.85 -13.67 -23.93
C GLU A 222 3.53 -14.34 -23.52
N LYS A 223 2.48 -14.06 -24.28
CA LYS A 223 1.20 -14.76 -24.14
C LYS A 223 1.19 -15.97 -25.08
N LYS A 224 1.32 -17.16 -24.50
CA LYS A 224 1.44 -18.45 -25.23
C LYS A 224 0.10 -19.14 -25.46
N ARG A 225 -0.96 -18.74 -24.74
CA ARG A 225 -2.32 -19.29 -24.82
C ARG A 225 -3.34 -18.17 -24.86
N ASP A 226 -4.54 -18.42 -25.34
CA ASP A 226 -5.56 -17.40 -25.53
C ASP A 226 -5.97 -16.70 -24.24
N LYS A 227 -5.95 -17.42 -23.11
CA LYS A 227 -6.32 -16.88 -21.81
C LYS A 227 -5.16 -16.97 -20.83
N LEU A 228 -4.77 -15.84 -20.25
CA LEU A 228 -3.72 -15.73 -19.25
C LEU A 228 -4.34 -15.39 -17.90
N ILE A 229 -4.09 -16.26 -16.91
CA ILE A 229 -4.49 -16.06 -15.52
C ILE A 229 -3.26 -15.65 -14.72
N TYR A 230 -3.36 -14.52 -14.02
CA TYR A 230 -2.32 -14.05 -13.12
C TYR A 230 -2.70 -14.36 -11.67
N ILE A 231 -1.75 -14.88 -10.88
CA ILE A 231 -1.94 -15.17 -9.45
C ILE A 231 -0.85 -14.51 -8.63
N SER A 232 -1.23 -13.61 -7.70
CA SER A 232 -0.29 -13.01 -6.75
C SER A 232 -0.96 -12.65 -5.44
N MET A 233 -0.38 -13.15 -4.34
CA MET A 233 -0.85 -12.86 -2.98
C MET A 233 -0.09 -11.70 -2.33
N GLY A 234 0.61 -10.89 -3.13
CA GLY A 234 1.34 -9.71 -2.70
C GLY A 234 2.73 -9.99 -2.14
N THR A 235 3.34 -8.97 -1.51
CA THR A 235 4.75 -9.01 -1.10
C THR A 235 4.98 -9.30 0.38
N VAL A 236 3.94 -9.24 1.22
CA VAL A 236 4.10 -9.32 2.69
C VAL A 236 3.61 -10.65 3.26
N ASN A 237 2.37 -11.04 2.97
CA ASN A 237 1.74 -12.24 3.54
C ASN A 237 1.60 -13.31 2.44
N ASN A 238 2.72 -13.74 1.86
CA ASN A 238 2.76 -14.68 0.74
C ASN A 238 3.35 -16.05 1.08
N ASP A 239 3.59 -16.35 2.34
CA ASP A 239 3.91 -17.72 2.81
C ASP A 239 2.66 -18.61 2.75
N MET A 240 2.29 -19.02 1.52
CA MET A 240 1.04 -19.72 1.24
C MET A 240 1.24 -20.93 0.32
N MET A 241 2.33 -21.67 0.53
CA MET A 241 2.66 -22.86 -0.29
C MET A 241 1.48 -23.81 -0.51
N PRO A 242 0.67 -24.18 0.51
CA PRO A 242 -0.50 -25.06 0.30
C PRO A 242 -1.52 -24.49 -0.68
N PHE A 243 -1.77 -23.18 -0.62
CA PHE A 243 -2.68 -22.49 -1.54
C PHE A 243 -2.16 -22.48 -2.97
N TYR A 244 -0.87 -22.14 -3.16
CA TYR A 244 -0.28 -22.16 -4.49
C TYR A 244 -0.31 -23.55 -5.12
N LYS A 245 0.03 -24.60 -4.36
CA LYS A 245 -0.06 -25.99 -4.82
C LYS A 245 -1.50 -26.40 -5.16
N ALA A 246 -2.49 -25.94 -4.41
CA ALA A 246 -3.90 -26.18 -4.71
C ALA A 246 -4.33 -25.48 -6.03
N CYS A 247 -3.86 -24.27 -6.29
CA CYS A 247 -4.09 -23.57 -7.56
C CYS A 247 -3.44 -24.31 -8.73
N ILE A 248 -2.18 -24.76 -8.58
CA ILE A 248 -1.48 -25.56 -9.60
C ILE A 248 -2.28 -26.82 -9.91
N SER A 249 -2.71 -27.57 -8.89
CA SER A 249 -3.50 -28.80 -9.06
C SER A 249 -4.82 -28.56 -9.80
N ALA A 250 -5.50 -27.43 -9.50
CA ALA A 250 -6.79 -27.12 -10.12
C ALA A 250 -6.67 -26.60 -11.57
N LEU A 251 -5.55 -25.96 -11.91
CA LEU A 251 -5.37 -25.28 -13.20
C LEU A 251 -4.44 -26.04 -14.19
N ARG A 252 -3.83 -27.16 -13.75
CA ARG A 252 -2.81 -27.87 -14.54
C ARG A 252 -3.31 -28.41 -15.90
N ASP A 253 -4.54 -28.89 -15.97
CA ASP A 253 -5.12 -29.50 -17.16
C ASP A 253 -6.07 -28.56 -17.92
N THR A 254 -5.90 -27.25 -17.72
CA THR A 254 -6.68 -26.22 -18.43
C THR A 254 -5.96 -25.67 -19.63
N ASP A 255 -6.71 -25.05 -20.56
CA ASP A 255 -6.14 -24.33 -21.70
C ASP A 255 -5.61 -22.92 -21.33
N TYR A 256 -5.60 -22.59 -20.02
CA TYR A 256 -5.10 -21.32 -19.54
C TYR A 256 -3.58 -21.30 -19.45
N GLN A 257 -2.96 -20.21 -19.82
CA GLN A 257 -1.62 -19.88 -19.34
C GLN A 257 -1.74 -19.31 -17.93
N VAL A 258 -0.94 -19.82 -17.00
CA VAL A 258 -0.95 -19.34 -15.61
C VAL A 258 0.43 -18.79 -15.25
N ILE A 259 0.47 -17.55 -14.80
CA ILE A 259 1.68 -16.94 -14.26
C ILE A 259 1.42 -16.68 -12.77
N MET A 260 2.31 -17.19 -11.90
CA MET A 260 2.24 -17.04 -10.47
C MET A 260 3.45 -16.24 -9.96
N SER A 261 3.18 -15.16 -9.20
CA SER A 261 4.20 -14.42 -8.43
C SER A 261 4.03 -14.74 -6.96
N VAL A 262 4.93 -15.56 -6.41
CA VAL A 262 4.77 -16.14 -5.06
C VAL A 262 5.56 -15.42 -3.97
N GLY A 263 6.39 -14.42 -4.33
CA GLY A 263 7.26 -13.71 -3.40
C GLY A 263 8.47 -14.53 -2.96
N ASN A 264 9.15 -14.05 -1.90
CA ASN A 264 10.40 -14.65 -1.43
C ASN A 264 10.23 -15.53 -0.17
N LEU A 265 8.99 -15.68 0.33
CA LEU A 265 8.75 -16.49 1.55
C LEU A 265 8.54 -17.98 1.24
N VAL A 266 8.35 -18.34 -0.02
CA VAL A 266 8.29 -19.72 -0.50
C VAL A 266 9.42 -19.98 -1.50
N SER A 267 10.03 -21.17 -1.44
CA SER A 267 11.04 -21.57 -2.41
C SER A 267 10.37 -22.10 -3.67
N ILE A 268 10.87 -21.69 -4.85
CA ILE A 268 10.37 -22.16 -6.15
C ILE A 268 10.65 -23.64 -6.33
N GLU A 269 11.77 -24.13 -5.83
CA GLU A 269 12.19 -25.53 -5.89
C GLU A 269 11.21 -26.48 -5.19
N ASP A 270 10.49 -25.97 -4.17
CA ASP A 270 9.51 -26.77 -3.40
C ASP A 270 8.21 -27.07 -4.17
N PHE A 271 8.03 -26.45 -5.35
CA PHE A 271 6.91 -26.77 -6.24
C PHE A 271 7.15 -28.06 -7.05
N GLY A 272 8.40 -28.48 -7.20
CA GLY A 272 8.77 -29.64 -8.02
C GLY A 272 8.52 -29.42 -9.51
N GLU A 273 8.14 -30.45 -10.23
CA GLU A 273 7.84 -30.38 -11.66
C GLU A 273 6.52 -29.66 -11.91
N LEU A 274 6.58 -28.56 -12.69
CA LEU A 274 5.43 -27.73 -13.04
C LEU A 274 4.77 -28.21 -14.33
N PRO A 275 3.42 -28.13 -14.45
CA PRO A 275 2.73 -28.32 -15.72
C PRO A 275 3.19 -27.29 -16.77
N GLU A 276 3.18 -27.68 -18.06
CA GLU A 276 3.62 -26.84 -19.16
C GLU A 276 2.91 -25.47 -19.23
N ASN A 277 1.66 -25.43 -18.82
CA ASN A 277 0.85 -24.21 -18.85
C ASN A 277 1.05 -23.28 -17.65
N ILE A 278 1.83 -23.67 -16.62
CA ILE A 278 2.01 -22.91 -15.37
C ILE A 278 3.47 -22.52 -15.20
N SER A 279 3.70 -21.23 -14.98
CA SER A 279 5.00 -20.69 -14.64
C SER A 279 4.95 -20.02 -13.28
N VAL A 280 5.93 -20.32 -12.40
CA VAL A 280 6.04 -19.77 -11.06
C VAL A 280 7.32 -18.96 -10.95
N TYR A 281 7.20 -17.75 -10.42
CA TYR A 281 8.31 -16.81 -10.21
C TYR A 281 8.24 -16.25 -8.79
N SER A 282 9.39 -15.91 -8.22
CA SER A 282 9.43 -15.11 -6.99
C SER A 282 8.84 -13.72 -7.24
N HIS A 283 9.22 -13.10 -8.36
CA HIS A 283 8.73 -11.79 -8.79
C HIS A 283 8.52 -11.74 -10.29
N VAL A 284 7.51 -11.01 -10.73
CA VAL A 284 7.27 -10.67 -12.14
C VAL A 284 6.97 -9.17 -12.26
N ASP A 285 7.15 -8.61 -13.43
CA ASP A 285 6.60 -7.28 -13.70
C ASP A 285 5.08 -7.36 -13.81
N GLN A 286 4.39 -7.06 -12.70
CA GLN A 286 2.93 -7.13 -12.59
C GLN A 286 2.22 -6.33 -13.69
N ILE A 287 2.76 -5.16 -14.07
CA ILE A 287 2.18 -4.33 -15.13
C ILE A 287 2.27 -5.04 -16.49
N ALA A 288 3.41 -5.70 -16.77
CA ALA A 288 3.58 -6.45 -18.00
C ALA A 288 2.60 -7.62 -18.10
N VAL A 289 2.36 -8.32 -16.97
CA VAL A 289 1.41 -9.43 -16.90
C VAL A 289 -0.03 -8.92 -17.03
N LEU A 290 -0.42 -7.88 -16.28
CA LEU A 290 -1.79 -7.34 -16.28
C LEU A 290 -2.22 -6.81 -17.65
N LYS A 291 -1.31 -6.27 -18.45
CA LYS A 291 -1.60 -5.87 -19.84
C LYS A 291 -2.11 -7.00 -20.73
N LYS A 292 -1.94 -8.24 -20.32
CA LYS A 292 -2.25 -9.44 -21.15
C LYS A 292 -3.12 -10.46 -20.40
N ALA A 293 -3.36 -10.25 -19.11
CA ALA A 293 -4.17 -11.14 -18.27
C ALA A 293 -5.67 -10.91 -18.50
N GLU A 294 -6.44 -11.97 -18.50
CA GLU A 294 -7.90 -11.95 -18.50
C GLU A 294 -8.49 -12.02 -17.10
N VAL A 295 -7.76 -12.57 -16.12
CA VAL A 295 -8.20 -12.64 -14.72
C VAL A 295 -7.00 -12.50 -13.80
N PHE A 296 -7.16 -11.73 -12.71
CA PHE A 296 -6.17 -11.61 -11.66
C PHE A 296 -6.68 -12.19 -10.34
N VAL A 297 -6.03 -13.22 -9.84
CA VAL A 297 -6.25 -13.80 -8.50
C VAL A 297 -5.39 -13.05 -7.50
N SER A 298 -6.02 -12.26 -6.61
CA SER A 298 -5.33 -11.28 -5.78
C SER A 298 -5.79 -11.28 -4.32
N HIS A 299 -4.86 -10.94 -3.42
CA HIS A 299 -5.14 -10.62 -2.01
C HIS A 299 -5.85 -9.28 -1.80
N CYS A 300 -6.07 -8.50 -2.86
CA CYS A 300 -6.72 -7.18 -2.85
C CYS A 300 -5.94 -6.07 -2.12
N GLY A 301 -4.61 -6.04 -2.23
CA GLY A 301 -3.86 -4.83 -1.88
C GLY A 301 -4.24 -3.67 -2.81
N MET A 302 -4.35 -2.44 -2.28
CA MET A 302 -4.86 -1.28 -3.02
C MET A 302 -4.17 -1.07 -4.38
N ASN A 303 -2.83 -1.14 -4.42
CA ASN A 303 -2.10 -0.94 -5.68
C ASN A 303 -2.43 -2.03 -6.71
N SER A 304 -2.43 -3.30 -6.27
CA SER A 304 -2.74 -4.43 -7.15
C SER A 304 -4.14 -4.33 -7.74
N VAL A 305 -5.11 -3.92 -6.93
CA VAL A 305 -6.49 -3.68 -7.38
C VAL A 305 -6.55 -2.49 -8.32
N SER A 306 -5.91 -1.39 -7.98
CA SER A 306 -5.87 -0.18 -8.82
C SER A 306 -5.22 -0.45 -10.18
N GLU A 307 -4.12 -1.21 -10.20
CA GLU A 307 -3.46 -1.65 -11.44
C GLU A 307 -4.36 -2.58 -12.26
N SER A 308 -5.02 -3.55 -11.60
CA SER A 308 -5.96 -4.47 -12.26
C SER A 308 -7.12 -3.73 -12.92
N LEU A 309 -7.78 -2.82 -12.18
CA LEU A 309 -8.88 -2.01 -12.69
C LEU A 309 -8.45 -1.08 -13.85
N TYR A 310 -7.23 -0.52 -13.77
CA TYR A 310 -6.67 0.32 -14.85
C TYR A 310 -6.49 -0.45 -16.16
N PHE A 311 -6.13 -1.73 -16.09
CA PHE A 311 -6.00 -2.61 -17.27
C PHE A 311 -7.27 -3.41 -17.57
N GLU A 312 -8.39 -3.07 -16.93
CA GLU A 312 -9.69 -3.73 -17.14
C GLU A 312 -9.68 -5.23 -16.85
N VAL A 313 -8.78 -5.68 -15.95
CA VAL A 313 -8.63 -7.09 -15.57
C VAL A 313 -9.50 -7.40 -14.36
N PRO A 314 -10.55 -8.22 -14.49
CA PRO A 314 -11.42 -8.61 -13.38
C PRO A 314 -10.66 -9.47 -12.34
N LEU A 315 -11.11 -9.35 -11.07
CA LEU A 315 -10.42 -9.96 -9.94
C LEU A 315 -11.15 -11.18 -9.36
N VAL A 316 -10.36 -12.21 -9.04
CA VAL A 316 -10.74 -13.24 -8.05
C VAL A 316 -10.07 -12.84 -6.73
N MET A 317 -10.88 -12.54 -5.72
CA MET A 317 -10.47 -11.82 -4.53
C MET A 317 -10.37 -12.70 -3.30
N LEU A 318 -9.18 -12.71 -2.65
CA LEU A 318 -8.84 -13.50 -1.46
C LEU A 318 -8.21 -12.58 -0.38
N PRO A 319 -8.97 -11.65 0.19
CA PRO A 319 -8.44 -10.65 1.12
C PRO A 319 -8.03 -11.27 2.46
N GLN A 320 -6.85 -10.90 2.96
CA GLN A 320 -6.26 -11.43 4.19
C GLN A 320 -6.35 -10.48 5.38
N THR A 321 -6.35 -9.15 5.13
CA THR A 321 -6.38 -8.10 6.16
C THR A 321 -7.70 -7.34 6.15
N SER A 322 -7.97 -6.54 7.20
CA SER A 322 -9.16 -5.70 7.27
C SER A 322 -9.19 -4.64 6.14
N GLU A 323 -8.06 -4.05 5.81
CA GLU A 323 -7.93 -3.11 4.69
C GLU A 323 -8.29 -3.80 3.37
N GLN A 324 -7.67 -4.94 3.08
CA GLN A 324 -7.92 -5.72 1.87
C GLN A 324 -9.38 -6.17 1.75
N LYS A 325 -10.05 -6.48 2.88
CA LYS A 325 -11.50 -6.78 2.90
C LYS A 325 -12.32 -5.57 2.48
N GLY A 326 -11.96 -4.37 2.92
CA GLY A 326 -12.61 -3.13 2.50
C GLY A 326 -12.45 -2.86 1.01
N VAL A 327 -11.24 -3.06 0.48
CA VAL A 327 -10.96 -2.92 -0.95
C VAL A 327 -11.74 -3.95 -1.77
N ALA A 328 -11.72 -5.24 -1.36
CA ALA A 328 -12.46 -6.30 -2.03
C ALA A 328 -13.99 -6.07 -2.01
N GLU A 329 -14.53 -5.54 -0.92
CA GLU A 329 -15.95 -5.16 -0.83
C GLU A 329 -16.29 -4.07 -1.86
N ARG A 330 -15.42 -3.07 -2.02
CA ARG A 330 -15.62 -2.02 -3.02
C ARG A 330 -15.57 -2.55 -4.45
N VAL A 331 -14.60 -3.42 -4.76
CA VAL A 331 -14.53 -4.12 -6.05
C VAL A 331 -15.79 -4.92 -6.33
N SER A 332 -16.31 -5.63 -5.33
CA SER A 332 -17.56 -6.40 -5.46
C SER A 332 -18.77 -5.49 -5.73
N GLN A 333 -18.87 -4.34 -5.05
CA GLN A 333 -19.94 -3.35 -5.27
C GLN A 333 -19.95 -2.79 -6.70
N LEU A 334 -18.76 -2.68 -7.29
CA LEU A 334 -18.58 -2.19 -8.66
C LEU A 334 -18.72 -3.31 -9.72
N GLY A 335 -18.91 -4.55 -9.29
CA GLY A 335 -19.02 -5.69 -10.22
C GLY A 335 -17.71 -6.09 -10.90
N ALA A 336 -16.56 -5.58 -10.43
CA ALA A 336 -15.25 -5.79 -11.06
C ALA A 336 -14.50 -7.03 -10.57
N GLY A 337 -15.16 -7.93 -9.80
CA GLY A 337 -14.54 -9.17 -9.36
C GLY A 337 -15.42 -10.02 -8.46
N ILE A 338 -14.95 -11.22 -8.20
CA ILE A 338 -15.65 -12.23 -7.38
C ILE A 338 -14.81 -12.50 -6.13
N LYS A 339 -15.41 -12.34 -4.96
CA LYS A 339 -14.80 -12.69 -3.69
C LYS A 339 -14.93 -14.19 -3.44
N VAL A 340 -13.83 -14.83 -3.02
CA VAL A 340 -13.77 -16.23 -2.65
C VAL A 340 -13.48 -16.34 -1.16
N ASP A 341 -14.25 -17.15 -0.44
CA ASP A 341 -14.14 -17.31 1.01
C ASP A 341 -13.17 -18.42 1.41
N LYS A 342 -12.87 -19.34 0.50
CA LYS A 342 -11.99 -20.49 0.75
C LYS A 342 -10.68 -20.36 -0.02
N LEU A 343 -9.56 -20.55 0.66
CA LEU A 343 -8.21 -20.59 0.10
C LEU A 343 -7.92 -21.97 -0.52
N ASP A 344 -8.68 -22.36 -1.53
CA ASP A 344 -8.49 -23.64 -2.25
C ASP A 344 -8.58 -23.45 -3.77
N GLY A 345 -7.95 -24.36 -4.52
CA GLY A 345 -7.85 -24.26 -5.97
C GLY A 345 -9.19 -24.44 -6.70
N VAL A 346 -10.11 -25.21 -6.16
CA VAL A 346 -11.44 -25.48 -6.77
C VAL A 346 -12.30 -24.21 -6.71
N SER A 347 -12.32 -23.55 -5.57
CA SER A 347 -13.04 -22.28 -5.40
C SER A 347 -12.48 -21.17 -6.32
N VAL A 348 -11.14 -21.08 -6.44
CA VAL A 348 -10.46 -20.16 -7.36
C VAL A 348 -10.80 -20.47 -8.81
N MET A 349 -10.68 -21.73 -9.24
CA MET A 349 -11.01 -22.14 -10.61
C MET A 349 -12.48 -21.87 -10.96
N THR A 350 -13.40 -22.14 -10.03
CA THR A 350 -14.84 -21.86 -10.21
C THR A 350 -15.08 -20.36 -10.43
N ALA A 351 -14.42 -19.51 -9.66
CA ALA A 351 -14.53 -18.05 -9.82
C ALA A 351 -13.92 -17.56 -11.14
N ILE A 352 -12.77 -18.11 -11.56
CA ILE A 352 -12.14 -17.82 -12.86
C ILE A 352 -13.10 -18.18 -13.99
N ASN A 353 -13.64 -19.39 -14.00
CA ASN A 353 -14.55 -19.85 -15.05
C ASN A 353 -15.83 -19.00 -15.10
N LYS A 354 -16.35 -18.56 -13.95
CA LYS A 354 -17.50 -17.68 -13.88
C LYS A 354 -17.21 -16.31 -14.50
N ILE A 355 -16.04 -15.71 -14.22
CA ILE A 355 -15.63 -14.45 -14.84
C ILE A 355 -15.52 -14.61 -16.35
N LEU A 356 -14.81 -15.64 -16.81
CA LEU A 356 -14.57 -15.87 -18.23
C LEU A 356 -15.84 -16.27 -19.04
N SER A 357 -16.91 -16.69 -18.36
CA SER A 357 -18.20 -17.03 -18.99
C SER A 357 -19.12 -15.84 -19.19
N VAL A 358 -18.84 -14.67 -18.61
CA VAL A 358 -19.66 -13.45 -18.76
C VAL A 358 -19.35 -12.70 -20.06
N ASP A 359 -18.16 -12.93 -20.63
CA ASP A 359 -17.70 -12.29 -21.88
C ASP A 359 -18.10 -13.07 -23.15
N THR A 360 -18.98 -14.07 -23.03
CA THR A 360 -19.62 -14.80 -24.17
C THR A 360 -21.11 -14.54 -24.20
#